data_a1e0c79c88af3c601a289e1aa778b348
#
_entry.id   a1e0c79c88af3c601a289e1aa778b348
#
_cell.length_a   1.000
_cell.length_b   1.000
_cell.length_c   1.000
_cell.angle_alpha   90.00
_cell.angle_beta   90.00
_cell.angle_gamma   90.00
#
_symmetry.space_group_name_H-M   'P 1'
#
loop_
_entity.id
_entity.type
_entity.pdbx_description
1 polymer ?
#
loop_
_entity_poly.entity_id
_entity_poly.type
_entity_poly.pdbx_seq_one_letter_code
_entity_poly.pdbx_strand_id
1 'polypeptide(L)'
;MNTKKSKSSFNVQDKGLDPPGQTLSCLPWQHEEYDRIRRQQASGKLSHALLVSGQAFLGKSHFAHAIVSAMLCESAESISNDGVLGRSACGDCTGCHLLAAGTHPDFRSLRPEDSKLIKIEQIRDVIAWVGQTAQRSGKKVVIVNPADQMNHQSANALLKCLEEPAGDSLIMLVTSHPGRLLPTIRSR
;
A
#
# COMPACT_ATOMS: atom_id res chain seq x y z
N MET A 1 30.37 26.47 -4.75
CA MET A 1 29.46 25.81 -3.83
C MET A 1 28.19 25.45 -4.59
N ASN A 2 28.10 24.23 -5.08
CA ASN A 2 27.00 23.77 -5.96
C ASN A 2 26.12 22.81 -5.16
N THR A 3 25.03 23.32 -4.62
CA THR A 3 24.00 22.51 -3.94
C THR A 3 23.17 21.81 -5.00
N LYS A 4 23.48 20.54 -5.30
CA LYS A 4 22.59 19.66 -6.06
C LYS A 4 21.34 19.37 -5.23
N LYS A 5 20.22 20.06 -5.51
CA LYS A 5 18.89 19.65 -5.09
C LYS A 5 18.58 18.30 -5.76
N SER A 6 18.55 17.23 -4.98
CA SER A 6 17.99 15.96 -5.43
C SER A 6 16.48 16.12 -5.61
N LYS A 7 16.05 16.28 -6.86
CA LYS A 7 14.65 16.14 -7.23
C LYS A 7 14.33 14.65 -7.22
N SER A 8 13.77 14.12 -6.13
CA SER A 8 13.07 12.85 -6.16
C SER A 8 11.75 13.05 -6.91
N SER A 9 11.80 12.91 -8.23
CA SER A 9 10.58 12.81 -9.03
C SER A 9 10.01 11.41 -8.89
N PHE A 10 9.10 11.22 -7.96
CA PHE A 10 8.23 10.04 -7.96
C PHE A 10 7.33 10.12 -9.19
N ASN A 11 7.72 9.43 -10.24
CA ASN A 11 6.93 9.35 -11.46
C ASN A 11 5.87 8.25 -11.29
N VAL A 12 4.68 8.62 -10.85
CA VAL A 12 3.49 7.76 -10.81
C VAL A 12 2.93 7.65 -12.23
N GLN A 13 3.66 7.01 -13.12
CA GLN A 13 3.12 6.61 -14.42
C GLN A 13 2.99 5.10 -14.46
N ASP A 14 1.86 4.62 -13.94
CA ASP A 14 1.43 3.25 -14.07
C ASP A 14 0.83 3.02 -15.47
N LYS A 15 1.65 2.57 -16.40
CA LYS A 15 1.16 2.07 -17.68
C LYS A 15 0.67 0.62 -17.49
N GLY A 16 -0.54 0.49 -16.98
CA GLY A 16 -1.25 -0.79 -16.97
C GLY A 16 -1.67 -1.24 -15.60
N LEU A 17 -2.84 -0.89 -15.20
CA LEU A 17 -3.88 -1.65 -14.54
C LEU A 17 -4.95 -0.80 -13.85
N ASP A 18 -4.71 0.45 -13.50
CA ASP A 18 -5.80 1.27 -12.95
C ASP A 18 -5.73 2.68 -13.52
N PRO A 19 -6.78 3.16 -14.20
CA PRO A 19 -6.81 4.52 -14.71
C PRO A 19 -6.75 5.49 -13.52
N PRO A 20 -5.90 6.53 -13.57
CA PRO A 20 -5.92 7.60 -12.59
C PRO A 20 -7.33 8.21 -12.57
N GLY A 21 -7.91 8.35 -11.38
CA GLY A 21 -9.19 9.05 -11.21
C GLY A 21 -10.39 8.19 -10.84
N GLN A 22 -10.25 6.88 -10.62
CA GLN A 22 -11.36 6.07 -10.11
C GLN A 22 -11.16 5.72 -8.65
N THR A 23 -12.19 5.96 -7.85
CA THR A 23 -12.30 5.39 -6.51
C THR A 23 -12.41 3.89 -6.66
N LEU A 24 -11.37 3.16 -6.20
CA LEU A 24 -11.34 1.72 -6.36
C LEU A 24 -12.23 1.05 -5.31
N SER A 25 -13.27 0.36 -5.78
CA SER A 25 -14.02 -0.62 -4.99
C SER A 25 -13.40 -1.99 -5.18
N CYS A 26 -13.46 -2.87 -4.17
CA CYS A 26 -12.97 -4.24 -4.34
C CYS A 26 -13.84 -5.03 -5.33
N LEU A 27 -13.24 -6.02 -5.98
CA LEU A 27 -13.94 -6.90 -6.92
C LEU A 27 -14.88 -7.86 -6.16
N PRO A 28 -15.99 -8.32 -6.78
CA PRO A 28 -17.00 -9.14 -6.09
C PRO A 28 -16.45 -10.34 -5.33
N TRP A 29 -15.47 -11.05 -5.90
CA TRP A 29 -14.84 -12.22 -5.27
C TRP A 29 -13.83 -11.89 -4.16
N GLN A 30 -13.58 -10.60 -3.92
CA GLN A 30 -12.66 -10.11 -2.89
C GLN A 30 -13.40 -9.55 -1.67
N HIS A 31 -14.73 -9.52 -1.69
CA HIS A 31 -15.55 -8.87 -0.67
C HIS A 31 -15.29 -9.45 0.73
N GLU A 32 -15.22 -10.77 0.86
CA GLU A 32 -15.02 -11.44 2.15
C GLU A 32 -13.71 -11.01 2.82
N GLU A 33 -12.62 -11.05 2.08
CA GLU A 33 -11.29 -10.64 2.57
C GLU A 33 -11.22 -9.13 2.82
N TYR A 34 -11.86 -8.35 1.97
CA TYR A 34 -11.96 -6.91 2.15
C TYR A 34 -12.70 -6.57 3.46
N ASP A 35 -13.88 -7.14 3.66
CA ASP A 35 -14.68 -6.92 4.87
C ASP A 35 -13.94 -7.40 6.13
N ARG A 36 -13.16 -8.48 6.04
CA ARG A 36 -12.31 -8.96 7.12
C ARG A 36 -11.25 -7.92 7.52
N ILE A 37 -10.52 -7.39 6.54
CA ILE A 37 -9.49 -6.37 6.77
C ILE A 37 -10.11 -5.10 7.36
N ARG A 38 -11.25 -4.66 6.82
CA ARG A 38 -11.95 -3.47 7.31
C ARG A 38 -12.43 -3.63 8.76
N ARG A 39 -12.95 -4.79 9.13
CA ARG A 39 -13.32 -5.09 10.53
C ARG A 39 -12.11 -5.10 11.45
N GLN A 40 -10.99 -5.66 11.03
CA GLN A 40 -9.74 -5.62 11.81
C GLN A 40 -9.23 -4.19 11.98
N GLN A 41 -9.31 -3.36 10.94
CA GLN A 41 -8.97 -1.94 11.02
C GLN A 41 -9.87 -1.21 12.03
N ALA A 42 -11.18 -1.36 11.93
CA ALA A 42 -12.13 -0.70 12.82
C ALA A 42 -11.97 -1.11 14.30
N SER A 43 -11.54 -2.36 14.54
CA SER A 43 -11.26 -2.86 15.89
C SER A 43 -9.84 -2.59 16.39
N GLY A 44 -9.01 -1.88 15.63
CA GLY A 44 -7.61 -1.63 15.99
C GLY A 44 -6.71 -2.87 15.99
N LYS A 45 -7.17 -3.98 15.41
CA LYS A 45 -6.46 -5.28 15.38
C LYS A 45 -5.80 -5.58 14.03
N LEU A 46 -5.80 -4.62 13.10
CA LEU A 46 -5.16 -4.82 11.82
C LEU A 46 -3.64 -4.87 12.00
N SER A 47 -3.03 -5.93 11.45
CA SER A 47 -1.57 -6.03 11.41
C SER A 47 -0.98 -4.87 10.61
N HIS A 48 0.19 -4.38 11.01
CA HIS A 48 0.96 -3.37 10.28
C HIS A 48 1.56 -3.90 8.96
N ALA A 49 1.50 -5.22 8.73
CA ALA A 49 1.95 -5.85 7.50
C ALA A 49 0.88 -6.81 6.97
N LEU A 50 0.61 -6.75 5.66
CA LEU A 50 -0.30 -7.65 4.96
C LEU A 50 0.39 -8.24 3.74
N LEU A 51 0.29 -9.56 3.59
CA LEU A 51 0.72 -10.26 2.38
C LEU A 51 -0.49 -10.58 1.51
N VAL A 52 -0.58 -9.94 0.34
CA VAL A 52 -1.61 -10.21 -0.69
C VAL A 52 -1.01 -11.13 -1.75
N SER A 53 -1.30 -12.41 -1.64
CA SER A 53 -0.77 -13.43 -2.55
C SER A 53 -1.87 -14.17 -3.31
N GLY A 54 -1.54 -14.75 -4.44
CA GLY A 54 -2.47 -15.51 -5.28
C GLY A 54 -2.00 -15.57 -6.72
N GLN A 55 -2.74 -16.27 -7.58
CA GLN A 55 -2.39 -16.40 -9.00
C GLN A 55 -2.34 -15.04 -9.71
N ALA A 56 -1.57 -14.96 -10.80
CA ALA A 56 -1.53 -13.75 -11.63
C ALA A 56 -2.93 -13.40 -12.16
N PHE A 57 -3.16 -12.13 -12.42
CA PHE A 57 -4.40 -11.59 -13.02
C PHE A 57 -5.68 -11.71 -12.18
N LEU A 58 -5.61 -12.08 -10.90
CA LEU A 58 -6.78 -12.11 -9.99
C LEU A 58 -7.10 -10.75 -9.32
N GLY A 59 -6.55 -9.66 -9.81
CA GLY A 59 -6.85 -8.33 -9.27
C GLY A 59 -6.20 -8.02 -7.91
N LYS A 60 -5.06 -8.65 -7.55
CA LYS A 60 -4.38 -8.40 -6.27
C LYS A 60 -3.95 -6.94 -6.09
N SER A 61 -3.39 -6.33 -7.13
CA SER A 61 -3.06 -4.90 -7.10
C SER A 61 -4.30 -4.05 -6.89
N HIS A 62 -5.37 -4.35 -7.60
CA HIS A 62 -6.66 -3.68 -7.45
C HIS A 62 -7.18 -3.80 -6.01
N PHE A 63 -7.13 -4.99 -5.43
CA PHE A 63 -7.52 -5.23 -4.03
C PHE A 63 -6.69 -4.38 -3.06
N ALA A 64 -5.35 -4.36 -3.23
CA ALA A 64 -4.48 -3.56 -2.38
C ALA A 64 -4.81 -2.06 -2.49
N HIS A 65 -5.04 -1.54 -3.70
CA HIS A 65 -5.45 -0.15 -3.90
C HIS A 65 -6.85 0.15 -3.35
N ALA A 66 -7.80 -0.78 -3.44
CA ALA A 66 -9.13 -0.62 -2.84
C ALA A 66 -9.04 -0.48 -1.31
N ILE A 67 -8.21 -1.29 -0.65
CA ILE A 67 -7.92 -1.17 0.79
C ILE A 67 -7.31 0.20 1.11
N VAL A 68 -6.29 0.62 0.35
CA VAL A 68 -5.64 1.94 0.54
C VAL A 68 -6.66 3.07 0.39
N SER A 69 -7.48 3.03 -0.67
CA SER A 69 -8.49 4.04 -0.93
C SER A 69 -9.47 4.17 0.25
N ALA A 70 -9.92 3.05 0.80
CA ALA A 70 -10.81 3.06 1.96
C ALA A 70 -10.12 3.54 3.25
N MET A 71 -8.83 3.24 3.42
CA MET A 71 -8.07 3.63 4.61
C MET A 71 -7.72 5.11 4.64
N LEU A 72 -7.49 5.70 3.48
CA LEU A 72 -7.08 7.10 3.33
C LEU A 72 -8.26 8.03 2.97
N CYS A 73 -9.47 7.46 2.81
CA CYS A 73 -10.69 8.22 2.62
C CYS A 73 -11.10 8.89 3.93
N GLU A 74 -11.26 10.20 3.91
CA GLU A 74 -11.64 11.01 5.08
C GLU A 74 -13.12 10.81 5.49
N SER A 75 -13.94 10.23 4.61
CA SER A 75 -15.37 9.97 4.83
C SER A 75 -15.68 8.47 4.98
N ALA A 76 -14.67 7.60 5.07
CA ALA A 76 -14.84 6.14 5.06
C ALA A 76 -15.43 5.55 6.36
N GLU A 77 -15.64 6.36 7.38
CA GLU A 77 -16.22 5.94 8.67
C GLU A 77 -17.74 5.79 8.63
N SER A 78 -18.38 6.04 7.50
CA SER A 78 -19.80 5.84 7.33
C SER A 78 -20.11 4.34 7.37
N ILE A 79 -20.36 3.83 8.59
CA ILE A 79 -21.00 2.54 8.78
C ILE A 79 -22.37 2.67 8.10
N SER A 80 -22.62 1.92 7.03
CA SER A 80 -23.95 1.82 6.46
C SER A 80 -24.91 1.29 7.55
N ASN A 81 -26.20 1.65 7.48
CA ASN A 81 -27.24 1.24 8.45
C ASN A 81 -27.29 -0.28 8.68
N ASP A 82 -26.66 -1.07 7.82
CA ASP A 82 -26.60 -2.55 7.89
C ASP A 82 -25.40 -3.05 8.70
N GLY A 83 -24.64 -2.17 9.39
CA GLY A 83 -23.45 -2.56 10.17
C GLY A 83 -22.26 -2.96 9.29
N VAL A 84 -22.35 -2.81 7.99
CA VAL A 84 -21.27 -3.08 7.03
C VAL A 84 -20.48 -1.80 6.83
N LEU A 85 -19.19 -1.83 7.14
CA LEU A 85 -18.27 -0.73 6.81
C LEU A 85 -18.34 -0.47 5.30
N GLY A 86 -18.48 0.79 4.90
CA GLY A 86 -18.55 1.16 3.49
C GLY A 86 -17.48 0.45 2.65
N ARG A 87 -17.91 -0.30 1.64
CA ARG A 87 -17.00 -1.14 0.81
C ARG A 87 -16.16 -0.35 -0.17
N SER A 88 -16.34 0.95 -0.23
CA SER A 88 -15.57 1.81 -1.14
C SER A 88 -15.24 3.14 -0.47
N ALA A 89 -14.16 3.76 -0.93
CA ALA A 89 -13.90 5.16 -0.62
C ALA A 89 -14.99 6.04 -1.27
N CYS A 90 -15.25 7.23 -0.70
CA CYS A 90 -16.34 8.11 -1.16
C CYS A 90 -16.11 8.70 -2.56
N GLY A 91 -14.85 8.83 -2.99
CA GLY A 91 -14.50 9.44 -4.29
C GLY A 91 -14.37 10.96 -4.26
N ASP A 92 -15.00 11.64 -3.32
CA ASP A 92 -15.22 13.10 -3.36
C ASP A 92 -14.41 13.87 -2.30
N CYS A 93 -13.86 13.20 -1.26
CA CYS A 93 -13.06 13.90 -0.25
C CYS A 93 -11.65 14.24 -0.76
N THR A 94 -10.98 15.14 -0.07
CA THR A 94 -9.61 15.57 -0.45
C THR A 94 -8.63 14.37 -0.51
N GLY A 95 -8.73 13.42 0.44
CA GLY A 95 -7.91 12.21 0.43
C GLY A 95 -8.12 11.38 -0.84
N CYS A 96 -9.37 11.18 -1.28
CA CYS A 96 -9.69 10.48 -2.52
C CYS A 96 -9.15 11.21 -3.76
N HIS A 97 -9.30 12.53 -3.83
CA HIS A 97 -8.75 13.32 -4.93
C HIS A 97 -7.22 13.26 -4.99
N LEU A 98 -6.54 13.34 -3.85
CA LEU A 98 -5.07 13.22 -3.79
C LEU A 98 -4.58 11.83 -4.19
N LEU A 99 -5.31 10.77 -3.79
CA LEU A 99 -5.01 9.40 -4.23
C LEU A 99 -5.18 9.25 -5.75
N ALA A 100 -6.28 9.74 -6.28
CA ALA A 100 -6.57 9.72 -7.71
C ALA A 100 -5.50 10.48 -8.52
N ALA A 101 -5.01 11.60 -8.00
CA ALA A 101 -3.93 12.39 -8.59
C ALA A 101 -2.53 11.76 -8.39
N GLY A 102 -2.40 10.68 -7.58
CA GLY A 102 -1.12 10.07 -7.24
C GLY A 102 -0.22 10.93 -6.35
N THR A 103 -0.80 11.90 -5.63
CA THR A 103 -0.07 12.90 -4.82
C THR A 103 -0.39 12.84 -3.33
N HIS A 104 -1.07 11.77 -2.87
CA HIS A 104 -1.43 11.63 -1.47
C HIS A 104 -0.17 11.56 -0.57
N PRO A 105 -0.01 12.46 0.43
CA PRO A 105 1.23 12.56 1.22
C PRO A 105 1.50 11.31 2.09
N ASP A 106 0.46 10.56 2.46
CA ASP A 106 0.56 9.39 3.33
C ASP A 106 0.48 8.06 2.55
N PHE A 107 0.62 8.08 1.22
CA PHE A 107 0.64 6.89 0.39
C PHE A 107 1.89 6.81 -0.47
N ARG A 108 2.48 5.61 -0.56
CA ARG A 108 3.56 5.29 -1.51
C ARG A 108 3.36 3.91 -2.12
N SER A 109 3.63 3.81 -3.42
CA SER A 109 3.70 2.55 -4.14
C SER A 109 5.12 2.31 -4.62
N LEU A 110 5.69 1.15 -4.27
CA LEU A 110 7.01 0.71 -4.69
C LEU A 110 6.89 -0.30 -5.82
N ARG A 111 7.60 -0.01 -6.90
CA ARG A 111 7.73 -0.88 -8.08
C ARG A 111 9.16 -0.85 -8.59
N PRO A 112 9.59 -1.85 -9.36
CA PRO A 112 10.82 -1.75 -10.12
C PRO A 112 10.76 -0.53 -11.05
N GLU A 113 11.82 0.26 -11.08
CA GLU A 113 11.95 1.43 -11.99
C GLU A 113 12.64 1.01 -13.28
N ASP A 114 13.95 1.27 -13.38
CA ASP A 114 14.76 0.99 -14.60
C ASP A 114 15.21 -0.48 -14.71
N SER A 115 15.02 -1.25 -13.67
CA SER A 115 15.41 -2.66 -13.57
C SER A 115 14.19 -3.54 -13.31
N LYS A 116 14.35 -4.87 -13.48
CA LYS A 116 13.30 -5.83 -13.08
C LYS A 116 13.23 -6.07 -11.57
N LEU A 117 14.06 -5.38 -10.78
CA LEU A 117 14.16 -5.60 -9.33
C LEU A 117 13.93 -4.30 -8.57
N ILE A 118 13.28 -4.41 -7.42
CA ILE A 118 13.18 -3.34 -6.43
C ILE A 118 14.51 -3.26 -5.70
N LYS A 119 15.18 -2.11 -5.82
CA LYS A 119 16.51 -1.87 -5.25
C LYS A 119 16.44 -1.51 -3.77
N ILE A 120 17.54 -1.72 -3.06
CA ILE A 120 17.64 -1.43 -1.63
C ILE A 120 17.45 0.05 -1.32
N GLU A 121 17.88 0.94 -2.22
CA GLU A 121 17.73 2.38 -2.07
C GLU A 121 16.25 2.77 -2.00
N GLN A 122 15.40 2.21 -2.87
CA GLN A 122 13.94 2.44 -2.86
C GLN A 122 13.31 1.99 -1.53
N ILE A 123 13.73 0.84 -0.99
CA ILE A 123 13.24 0.34 0.30
C ILE A 123 13.69 1.25 1.45
N ARG A 124 14.96 1.69 1.46
CA ARG A 124 15.49 2.61 2.48
C ARG A 124 14.76 3.96 2.49
N ASP A 125 14.47 4.50 1.31
CA ASP A 125 13.73 5.76 1.17
C ASP A 125 12.30 5.62 1.73
N VAL A 126 11.66 4.47 1.51
CA VAL A 126 10.34 4.20 2.05
C VAL A 126 10.39 4.00 3.56
N ILE A 127 11.36 3.26 4.10
CA ILE A 127 11.51 3.07 5.55
C ILE A 127 11.72 4.41 6.24
N ALA A 128 12.60 5.27 5.71
CA ALA A 128 12.81 6.62 6.23
C ALA A 128 11.54 7.47 6.18
N TRP A 129 10.74 7.36 5.12
CA TRP A 129 9.49 8.07 5.00
C TRP A 129 8.39 7.52 5.94
N VAL A 130 8.31 6.20 6.12
CA VAL A 130 7.36 5.57 7.06
C VAL A 130 7.62 6.06 8.48
N GLY A 131 8.88 6.28 8.87
CA GLY A 131 9.27 6.81 10.18
C GLY A 131 8.84 8.27 10.46
N GLN A 132 8.33 8.99 9.46
CA GLN A 132 7.82 10.35 9.64
C GLN A 132 6.34 10.33 10.06
N THR A 133 5.87 11.37 10.73
CA THR A 133 4.45 11.51 11.08
C THR A 133 3.56 11.57 9.82
N ALA A 134 2.40 10.92 9.87
CA ALA A 134 1.40 11.04 8.82
C ALA A 134 0.85 12.47 8.77
N GLN A 135 0.57 12.98 7.57
CA GLN A 135 0.18 14.38 7.38
C GLN A 135 -1.35 14.59 7.40
N ARG A 136 -2.12 13.59 6.98
CA ARG A 136 -3.59 13.72 6.86
C ARG A 136 -4.36 12.57 7.52
N SER A 137 -3.99 11.34 7.20
CA SER A 137 -4.82 10.15 7.51
C SER A 137 -4.48 9.49 8.85
N GLY A 138 -3.54 10.06 9.62
CA GLY A 138 -3.05 9.46 10.86
C GLY A 138 -2.22 8.18 10.65
N LYS A 139 -2.25 7.60 9.46
CA LYS A 139 -1.57 6.35 9.10
C LYS A 139 -0.86 6.49 7.75
N LYS A 140 0.34 5.92 7.64
CA LYS A 140 1.05 5.82 6.37
C LYS A 140 0.84 4.45 5.74
N VAL A 141 0.59 4.41 4.43
CA VAL A 141 0.34 3.17 3.71
C VAL A 141 1.34 3.00 2.58
N VAL A 142 1.93 1.81 2.50
CA VAL A 142 2.88 1.42 1.45
C VAL A 142 2.37 0.18 0.73
N ILE A 143 2.40 0.19 -0.60
CA ILE A 143 2.26 -1.01 -1.43
C ILE A 143 3.62 -1.34 -2.04
N VAL A 144 4.07 -2.58 -1.89
CA VAL A 144 5.23 -3.14 -2.60
C VAL A 144 4.74 -4.15 -3.62
N ASN A 145 4.82 -3.82 -4.91
CA ASN A 145 4.23 -4.65 -5.97
C ASN A 145 5.07 -4.65 -7.28
N PRO A 146 5.55 -5.80 -7.72
CA PRO A 146 5.47 -7.11 -7.07
C PRO A 146 6.57 -7.29 -5.99
N ALA A 147 6.19 -7.81 -4.82
CA ALA A 147 7.11 -7.97 -3.70
C ALA A 147 8.19 -9.05 -3.94
N ASP A 148 7.90 -10.04 -4.78
CA ASP A 148 8.87 -11.07 -5.18
C ASP A 148 9.99 -10.55 -6.12
N GLN A 149 9.93 -9.31 -6.53
CA GLN A 149 11.00 -8.63 -7.27
C GLN A 149 11.95 -7.82 -6.37
N MET A 150 11.81 -7.89 -5.07
CA MET A 150 12.84 -7.39 -4.15
C MET A 150 14.09 -8.26 -4.27
N ASN A 151 15.28 -7.65 -4.37
CA ASN A 151 16.52 -8.39 -4.21
C ASN A 151 16.71 -8.79 -2.72
N HIS A 152 17.64 -9.67 -2.43
CA HIS A 152 17.87 -10.18 -1.07
C HIS A 152 18.20 -9.08 -0.06
N GLN A 153 18.95 -8.06 -0.48
CA GLN A 153 19.31 -6.91 0.37
C GLN A 153 18.08 -6.04 0.68
N SER A 154 17.24 -5.79 -0.33
CA SER A 154 15.97 -5.06 -0.19
C SER A 154 15.01 -5.78 0.77
N ALA A 155 14.87 -7.09 0.60
CA ALA A 155 14.02 -7.92 1.44
C ALA A 155 14.49 -7.92 2.91
N ASN A 156 15.80 -8.05 3.15
CA ASN A 156 16.36 -7.98 4.50
C ASN A 156 16.23 -6.59 5.15
N ALA A 157 16.37 -5.52 4.36
CA ALA A 157 16.15 -4.17 4.89
C ALA A 157 14.69 -3.95 5.31
N LEU A 158 13.74 -4.49 4.54
CA LEU A 158 12.32 -4.41 4.84
C LEU A 158 11.93 -5.22 6.08
N LEU A 159 12.56 -6.37 6.33
CA LEU A 159 12.29 -7.22 7.50
C LEU A 159 12.36 -6.44 8.81
N LYS A 160 13.38 -5.58 8.99
CA LYS A 160 13.51 -4.76 10.21
C LYS A 160 12.29 -3.85 10.42
N CYS A 161 11.77 -3.26 9.34
CA CYS A 161 10.57 -2.42 9.40
C CYS A 161 9.29 -3.24 9.64
N LEU A 162 9.26 -4.49 9.19
CA LEU A 162 8.16 -5.42 9.46
C LEU A 162 8.18 -5.98 10.89
N GLU A 163 9.33 -5.99 11.55
CA GLU A 163 9.47 -6.43 12.94
C GLU A 163 9.17 -5.30 13.93
N GLU A 164 9.67 -4.12 13.64
CA GLU A 164 9.52 -2.93 14.47
C GLU A 164 9.01 -1.76 13.62
N PRO A 165 7.69 -1.71 13.38
CA PRO A 165 7.13 -0.64 12.54
C PRO A 165 7.30 0.72 13.22
N ALA A 166 7.83 1.67 12.46
CA ALA A 166 7.93 3.04 12.91
C ALA A 166 6.56 3.74 12.74
N GLY A 167 5.93 4.09 13.85
CA GLY A 167 4.65 4.81 13.84
C GLY A 167 3.44 3.96 13.39
N ASP A 168 2.31 4.62 13.13
CA ASP A 168 1.12 3.96 12.61
C ASP A 168 1.23 3.84 11.08
N SER A 169 1.60 2.65 10.64
CA SER A 169 1.82 2.36 9.22
C SER A 169 1.26 1.01 8.81
N LEU A 170 0.90 0.88 7.53
CA LEU A 170 0.53 -0.38 6.91
C LEU A 170 1.41 -0.64 5.70
N ILE A 171 2.07 -1.79 5.66
CA ILE A 171 2.87 -2.26 4.54
C ILE A 171 2.16 -3.43 3.88
N MET A 172 1.78 -3.27 2.61
CA MET A 172 1.11 -4.30 1.83
C MET A 172 2.09 -4.88 0.81
N LEU A 173 2.38 -6.17 0.92
CA LEU A 173 3.24 -6.91 -0.01
C LEU A 173 2.36 -7.67 -1.00
N VAL A 174 2.44 -7.31 -2.28
CA VAL A 174 1.64 -7.93 -3.33
C VAL A 174 2.52 -8.84 -4.17
N THR A 175 2.16 -10.12 -4.31
CA THR A 175 2.95 -11.08 -5.09
C THR A 175 2.10 -12.15 -5.77
N SER A 176 2.56 -12.63 -6.92
CA SER A 176 2.06 -13.84 -7.57
C SER A 176 2.93 -15.07 -7.28
N HIS A 177 4.11 -14.88 -6.70
CA HIS A 177 5.09 -15.94 -6.43
C HIS A 177 5.54 -15.91 -4.96
N PRO A 178 4.66 -16.26 -4.01
CA PRO A 178 5.01 -16.16 -2.58
C PRO A 178 6.21 -17.04 -2.21
N GLY A 179 6.45 -18.12 -2.97
CA GLY A 179 7.63 -18.98 -2.78
C GLY A 179 8.98 -18.30 -3.07
N ARG A 180 8.99 -17.15 -3.77
CA ARG A 180 10.21 -16.36 -4.03
C ARG A 180 10.51 -15.34 -2.92
N LEU A 181 9.55 -15.07 -2.04
CA LEU A 181 9.78 -14.24 -0.87
C LEU A 181 10.60 -14.99 0.19
N LEU A 182 11.40 -14.27 0.95
CA LEU A 182 12.09 -14.84 2.10
C LEU A 182 11.09 -15.51 3.05
N PRO A 183 11.40 -16.71 3.59
CA PRO A 183 10.52 -17.39 4.54
C PRO A 183 10.15 -16.49 5.74
N THR A 184 11.08 -15.68 6.19
CA THR A 184 10.89 -14.71 7.27
C THR A 184 9.86 -13.63 6.96
N ILE A 185 9.75 -13.18 5.71
CA ILE A 185 8.69 -12.24 5.29
C ILE A 185 7.33 -12.93 5.27
N ARG A 186 7.27 -14.20 4.83
CA ARG A 186 6.00 -14.94 4.74
C ARG A 186 5.42 -15.34 6.09
N SER A 187 6.23 -15.43 7.11
CA SER A 187 5.82 -15.82 8.47
C SER A 187 5.35 -14.66 9.34
N ARG A 188 5.45 -13.44 8.84
CA ARG A 188 4.99 -12.22 9.52
C ARG A 188 3.61 -11.80 9.05
#